data_5148054148022de6223c9c9628ca227d
#
_entry.id   5148054148022de6223c9c9628ca227d
#
_cell.length_a   1.000
_cell.length_b   1.000
_cell.length_c   1.000
_cell.angle_alpha   90.00
_cell.angle_beta   90.00
_cell.angle_gamma   90.00
#
_symmetry.space_group_name_H-M   'P 1'
#
loop_
_entity.id
_entity.type
_entity.pdbx_description
1 polymer ?
#
loop_
_entity_poly.entity_id
_entity_poly.type
_entity_poly.pdbx_seq_one_letter_code
_entity_poly.pdbx_strand_id
1 'polypeptide(L)'
;LASSDVVAFSDIKLKENIKTLDGSKVYDMRGVSFTRKDTGKDSSGVIAQEIQKIAPELVTDNDGTLSVAYGNLTGYLIEAIKDLKQEIEELKKHKCDCKE
;
A
#
# COMPACT_ATOMS: atom_id res chain seq x y z
N LEU A 1 -26.46 2.17 -1.47
CA LEU A 1 -25.43 1.32 -1.80
C LEU A 1 -24.13 1.84 -1.45
N ALA A 2 -23.92 3.07 -1.65
CA ALA A 2 -22.63 3.65 -1.45
C ALA A 2 -22.20 3.63 0.01
N SER A 3 -23.11 3.37 0.90
CA SER A 3 -22.78 3.37 2.32
C SER A 3 -22.21 2.05 2.81
N SER A 4 -22.13 1.06 1.94
CA SER A 4 -21.67 -0.26 2.35
C SER A 4 -20.15 -0.25 2.54
N ASP A 5 -19.70 -0.98 3.54
CA ASP A 5 -18.27 -1.19 3.75
C ASP A 5 -17.72 -2.13 2.69
N VAL A 6 -16.47 -1.93 2.34
CA VAL A 6 -15.77 -2.84 1.43
C VAL A 6 -15.09 -3.90 2.29
N VAL A 7 -15.58 -5.13 2.17
CA VAL A 7 -15.02 -6.24 2.94
C VAL A 7 -14.53 -7.34 2.00
N ALA A 8 -13.58 -8.13 2.49
CA ALA A 8 -13.02 -9.23 1.73
C ALA A 8 -12.78 -10.41 2.64
N PHE A 9 -12.88 -11.62 2.11
CA PHE A 9 -12.56 -12.81 2.87
C PHE A 9 -11.06 -12.82 3.16
N SER A 10 -10.70 -13.01 4.43
CA SER A 10 -9.30 -12.95 4.85
C SER A 10 -8.96 -14.00 5.91
N ASP A 11 -9.75 -15.05 5.98
CA ASP A 11 -9.55 -16.10 6.95
C ASP A 11 -8.26 -16.86 6.66
N ILE A 12 -7.52 -17.21 7.73
CA ILE A 12 -6.24 -17.90 7.58
C ILE A 12 -6.39 -19.25 6.87
N LYS A 13 -7.56 -19.87 6.96
CA LYS A 13 -7.76 -21.17 6.30
C LYS A 13 -7.76 -21.07 4.78
N LEU A 14 -7.86 -19.87 4.24
CA LEU A 14 -7.81 -19.64 2.79
C LEU A 14 -6.40 -19.34 2.29
N LYS A 15 -5.43 -19.34 3.19
CA LYS A 15 -4.09 -18.85 2.86
C LYS A 15 -3.02 -19.85 3.19
N GLU A 16 -1.96 -19.86 2.40
CA GLU A 16 -0.78 -20.68 2.67
C GLU A 16 0.46 -19.88 2.30
N ASN A 17 1.62 -20.39 2.72
CA ASN A 17 2.90 -19.73 2.45
C ASN A 17 2.93 -18.28 2.93
N ILE A 18 2.42 -18.06 4.13
CA ILE A 18 2.28 -16.74 4.70
C ILE A 18 3.65 -16.19 5.09
N LYS A 19 3.98 -15.01 4.56
CA LYS A 19 5.25 -14.33 4.85
C LYS A 19 4.97 -12.86 5.07
N THR A 20 5.78 -12.24 5.94
CA THR A 20 5.68 -10.81 6.18
C THR A 20 6.13 -10.04 4.94
N LEU A 21 5.37 -9.02 4.56
CA LEU A 21 5.70 -8.21 3.40
C LEU A 21 6.88 -7.29 3.67
N ASP A 22 7.53 -6.87 2.59
CA ASP A 22 8.57 -5.86 2.64
C ASP A 22 7.91 -4.49 2.49
N GLY A 23 7.74 -3.80 3.63
CA GLY A 23 7.07 -2.50 3.63
C GLY A 23 7.85 -1.42 2.92
N SER A 24 9.15 -1.62 2.71
CA SER A 24 9.96 -0.59 2.05
C SER A 24 9.53 -0.32 0.62
N LYS A 25 8.80 -1.24 0.01
CA LYS A 25 8.28 -1.02 -1.35
C LYS A 25 7.38 0.20 -1.44
N VAL A 26 6.72 0.54 -0.34
CA VAL A 26 5.83 1.70 -0.29
C VAL A 26 6.59 3.00 -0.56
N TYR A 27 7.87 3.04 -0.18
CA TYR A 27 8.64 4.28 -0.34
C TYR A 27 8.88 4.65 -1.80
N ASP A 28 8.72 3.69 -2.71
CA ASP A 28 8.85 3.93 -4.14
C ASP A 28 7.50 4.17 -4.81
N MET A 29 6.42 4.11 -4.04
CA MET A 29 5.08 4.35 -4.57
C MET A 29 4.72 5.82 -4.43
N ARG A 30 3.74 6.24 -5.24
CA ARG A 30 3.34 7.65 -5.26
C ARG A 30 1.83 7.76 -5.19
N GLY A 31 1.36 8.60 -4.25
CA GLY A 31 -0.05 8.96 -4.22
C GLY A 31 -0.28 10.15 -5.15
N VAL A 32 -1.39 10.14 -5.86
CA VAL A 32 -1.68 11.20 -6.82
C VAL A 32 -3.12 11.68 -6.70
N SER A 33 -3.35 12.90 -7.10
CA SER A 33 -4.70 13.38 -7.35
C SER A 33 -4.88 13.44 -8.87
N PHE A 34 -6.10 13.26 -9.33
CA PHE A 34 -6.37 13.27 -10.75
C PHE A 34 -7.82 13.59 -11.04
N THR A 35 -8.11 13.87 -12.30
CA THR A 35 -9.48 14.05 -12.77
C THR A 35 -9.81 12.85 -13.66
N ARG A 36 -10.89 12.16 -13.36
CA ARG A 36 -11.30 11.02 -14.19
C ARG A 36 -11.81 11.50 -15.54
N LYS A 37 -11.28 10.93 -16.59
CA LYS A 37 -11.70 11.31 -17.94
C LYS A 37 -13.13 10.91 -18.23
N ASP A 38 -13.59 9.79 -17.65
CA ASP A 38 -14.92 9.25 -17.94
C ASP A 38 -16.03 10.02 -17.22
N THR A 39 -15.78 10.57 -16.04
CA THR A 39 -16.83 11.24 -15.26
C THR A 39 -16.57 12.72 -15.07
N GLY A 40 -15.35 13.18 -15.31
CA GLY A 40 -14.96 14.57 -15.06
C GLY A 40 -14.79 14.90 -13.59
N LYS A 41 -14.84 13.90 -12.71
CA LYS A 41 -14.73 14.14 -11.27
C LYS A 41 -13.29 14.04 -10.80
N ASP A 42 -12.96 14.88 -9.84
CA ASP A 42 -11.65 14.84 -9.20
C ASP A 42 -11.59 13.68 -8.20
N SER A 43 -10.45 13.04 -8.11
CA SER A 43 -10.27 11.91 -7.24
C SER A 43 -8.80 11.79 -6.85
N SER A 44 -8.48 10.73 -6.14
CA SER A 44 -7.10 10.47 -5.73
C SER A 44 -6.85 8.98 -5.65
N GLY A 45 -5.59 8.60 -5.65
CA GLY A 45 -5.21 7.20 -5.58
C GLY A 45 -3.80 7.01 -6.07
N VAL A 46 -3.58 5.92 -6.79
CA VAL A 46 -2.27 5.61 -7.37
C VAL A 46 -2.45 5.32 -8.85
N ILE A 47 -1.33 5.24 -9.57
CA ILE A 47 -1.35 4.91 -10.99
C ILE A 47 -0.94 3.45 -11.13
N ALA A 48 -1.80 2.63 -11.75
CA ALA A 48 -1.59 1.19 -11.83
C ALA A 48 -0.25 0.83 -12.47
N GLN A 49 0.16 1.54 -13.52
CA GLN A 49 1.41 1.25 -14.20
C GLN A 49 2.61 1.46 -13.28
N GLU A 50 2.53 2.43 -12.38
CA GLU A 50 3.61 2.67 -11.42
C GLU A 50 3.66 1.56 -10.37
N ILE A 51 2.49 1.17 -9.87
CA ILE A 51 2.41 0.10 -8.87
C ILE A 51 2.87 -1.22 -9.46
N GLN A 52 2.58 -1.47 -10.72
CA GLN A 52 2.94 -2.73 -11.37
C GLN A 52 4.44 -2.98 -11.35
N LYS A 53 5.23 -1.92 -11.44
CA LYS A 53 6.69 -2.03 -11.43
C LYS A 53 7.22 -2.37 -10.04
N ILE A 54 6.46 -2.05 -9.00
CA ILE A 54 6.91 -2.21 -7.61
C ILE A 54 6.32 -3.47 -6.98
N ALA A 55 5.02 -3.67 -7.16
CA ALA A 55 4.29 -4.77 -6.55
C ALA A 55 3.26 -5.30 -7.55
N PRO A 56 3.72 -6.05 -8.55
CA PRO A 56 2.84 -6.49 -9.66
C PRO A 56 1.66 -7.33 -9.20
N GLU A 57 1.74 -8.00 -8.06
CA GLU A 57 0.62 -8.79 -7.57
C GLU A 57 -0.59 -7.94 -7.20
N LEU A 58 -0.41 -6.62 -7.06
CA LEU A 58 -1.51 -5.72 -6.76
C LEU A 58 -2.27 -5.27 -7.98
N VAL A 59 -1.80 -5.62 -9.18
CA VAL A 59 -2.34 -5.08 -10.42
C VAL A 59 -2.92 -6.21 -11.26
N THR A 60 -4.12 -5.98 -11.79
CA THR A 60 -4.78 -6.91 -12.70
C THR A 60 -5.04 -6.21 -14.02
N ASP A 61 -4.77 -6.93 -15.12
CA ASP A 61 -5.02 -6.42 -16.46
C ASP A 61 -6.41 -6.90 -16.93
N ASN A 62 -7.31 -5.96 -17.18
CA ASN A 62 -8.67 -6.25 -17.64
C ASN A 62 -8.78 -5.76 -19.07
N ASP A 63 -8.36 -6.59 -20.02
CA ASP A 63 -8.41 -6.26 -21.44
C ASP A 63 -7.72 -4.94 -21.76
N GLY A 64 -6.52 -4.77 -21.20
CA GLY A 64 -5.72 -3.58 -21.48
C GLY A 64 -5.95 -2.43 -20.53
N THR A 65 -6.93 -2.55 -19.65
CA THR A 65 -7.17 -1.53 -18.61
C THR A 65 -6.77 -2.11 -17.27
N LEU A 66 -5.78 -1.49 -16.62
CA LEU A 66 -5.24 -2.00 -15.37
C LEU A 66 -6.06 -1.54 -14.17
N SER A 67 -6.18 -2.43 -13.19
CA SER A 67 -6.81 -2.11 -11.91
C SER A 67 -5.87 -2.44 -10.78
N VAL A 68 -6.09 -1.81 -9.62
CA VAL A 68 -5.24 -1.99 -8.44
C VAL A 68 -6.08 -2.54 -7.30
N ALA A 69 -5.54 -3.54 -6.61
CA ALA A 69 -6.18 -4.09 -5.41
C ALA A 69 -5.85 -3.20 -4.22
N TYR A 70 -6.60 -2.12 -4.06
CA TYR A 70 -6.33 -1.14 -3.01
C TYR A 70 -6.35 -1.75 -1.61
N GLY A 71 -7.28 -2.67 -1.35
CA GLY A 71 -7.34 -3.30 -0.04
C GLY A 71 -6.06 -4.05 0.31
N ASN A 72 -5.44 -4.67 -0.69
CA ASN A 72 -4.21 -5.44 -0.47
C ASN A 72 -3.01 -4.53 -0.22
N LEU A 73 -3.10 -3.28 -0.66
CA LEU A 73 -2.06 -2.29 -0.40
C LEU A 73 -1.91 -2.02 1.10
N THR A 74 -2.99 -2.26 1.85
CA THR A 74 -2.99 -2.06 3.30
C THR A 74 -1.89 -2.85 4.00
N GLY A 75 -1.62 -4.09 3.55
CA GLY A 75 -0.57 -4.91 4.15
C GLY A 75 0.80 -4.25 4.02
N TYR A 76 1.08 -3.67 2.87
CA TYR A 76 2.34 -2.94 2.66
C TYR A 76 2.42 -1.72 3.57
N LEU A 77 1.31 -1.01 3.73
CA LEU A 77 1.28 0.18 4.58
C LEU A 77 1.53 -0.18 6.04
N ILE A 78 0.97 -1.30 6.50
CA ILE A 78 1.20 -1.77 7.87
C ILE A 78 2.68 -1.98 8.12
N GLU A 79 3.36 -2.70 7.21
CA GLU A 79 4.77 -2.99 7.42
C GLU A 79 5.65 -1.76 7.25
N ALA A 80 5.27 -0.83 6.36
CA ALA A 80 6.01 0.42 6.20
C ALA A 80 5.93 1.27 7.46
N ILE A 81 4.76 1.34 8.07
CA ILE A 81 4.58 2.10 9.31
C ILE A 81 5.41 1.49 10.44
N LYS A 82 5.42 0.16 10.53
CA LYS A 82 6.20 -0.52 11.57
C LYS A 82 7.69 -0.27 11.37
N ASP A 83 8.16 -0.29 10.12
CA ASP A 83 9.56 0.00 9.82
C ASP A 83 9.93 1.41 10.25
N LEU A 84 9.06 2.38 9.96
CA LEU A 84 9.31 3.77 10.34
C LEU A 84 9.31 3.93 11.85
N LYS A 85 8.41 3.24 12.54
CA LYS A 85 8.38 3.29 14.01
C LYS A 85 9.68 2.76 14.58
N GLN A 86 10.18 1.67 14.02
CA GLN A 86 11.44 1.08 14.44
C GLN A 86 12.59 2.07 14.26
N GLU A 87 12.65 2.72 13.10
CA GLU A 87 13.71 3.67 12.83
C GLU A 87 13.64 4.87 13.77
N ILE A 88 12.43 5.33 14.08
CA ILE A 88 12.27 6.45 15.01
C ILE A 88 12.76 6.05 16.40
N GLU A 89 12.43 4.84 16.83
CA GLU A 89 12.87 4.37 18.14
C GLU A 89 14.39 4.24 18.20
N GLU A 90 15.00 3.79 17.12
CA GLU A 90 16.46 3.69 17.06
C GLU A 90 17.11 5.06 17.07
N LEU A 91 16.52 6.03 16.37
CA LEU A 91 17.02 7.40 16.38
C LEU A 91 16.92 8.03 17.76
N LYS A 92 15.82 7.79 18.45
CA LYS A 92 15.66 8.32 19.81
C LYS A 92 16.70 7.74 20.75
N LYS A 93 16.96 6.45 20.62
CA LYS A 93 17.94 5.78 21.45
C LYS A 93 19.33 6.33 21.18
N HIS A 94 19.66 6.49 19.91
CA HIS A 94 20.96 7.01 19.51
C HIS A 94 21.13 8.46 19.99
N LYS A 95 20.07 9.25 19.87
CA LYS A 95 20.12 10.65 20.30
C LYS A 95 20.36 10.75 21.81
N CYS A 96 19.72 9.87 22.58
CA CYS A 96 19.95 9.85 24.02
C CYS A 96 21.40 9.54 24.36
N ASP A 97 22.00 8.61 23.61
CA ASP A 97 23.39 8.29 23.81
C ASP A 97 24.30 9.49 23.53
N CYS A 98 23.92 10.29 22.55
CA CYS A 98 24.70 11.46 22.18
C CYS A 98 24.74 12.52 23.25
N LYS A 99 23.79 12.52 24.16
CA LYS A 99 23.72 13.53 25.22
C LYS A 99 24.81 13.33 26.26
N GLU A 100 25.40 12.18 26.26
CA GLU A 100 26.47 11.92 27.23
C GLU A 100 27.81 12.34 26.68
#